data_ac09029ac75d06b84e146fd88bc6d28d
#
_entry.id   ac09029ac75d06b84e146fd88bc6d28d
#
_cell.length_a   1.000
_cell.length_b   1.000
_cell.length_c   1.000
_cell.angle_alpha   90.00
_cell.angle_beta   90.00
_cell.angle_gamma   90.00
#
_symmetry.space_group_name_H-M   'P 1'
#
loop_
_entity.id
_entity.type
_entity.pdbx_description
1 polymer ?
#
loop_
_entity_poly.entity_id
_entity_poly.type
_entity_poly.pdbx_seq_one_letter_code
_entity_poly.pdbx_strand_id
1 'polypeptide(L)'
;MKNVLMKKILCLVLCCFCLSLVEVSAQNKDWARIGRYAKANKELPALAKKEKRVVFMGNSITEGWVKHRPDFFKENNYVGRGISGQTSYQFVVRFRPDVINLKPALVVINAGTNDVAENTGPFDLDMTFGNIVSMVELAKANKIKVILTSVLPAAKFSWNKKITDAPDKIEALNAKIKAYAKAKKIPYVDYYTPMVSGPERALNPAYTKDGVHPTAAGYEVMEALIKPVIDKML
;
A
#
# COMPACT_ATOMS: atom_id res chain seq x y z
N MET A 1 6.76 56.12 -33.07
CA MET A 1 5.93 54.92 -33.33
C MET A 1 6.73 53.60 -33.36
N LYS A 2 7.86 53.51 -34.08
CA LYS A 2 8.65 52.28 -34.18
C LYS A 2 9.15 51.71 -32.82
N ASN A 3 9.56 52.57 -31.88
CA ASN A 3 10.09 52.10 -30.57
C ASN A 3 9.00 51.55 -29.63
N VAL A 4 7.73 51.98 -29.76
CA VAL A 4 6.61 51.47 -28.94
C VAL A 4 6.17 50.11 -29.45
N LEU A 5 6.17 49.92 -30.77
CA LEU A 5 5.83 48.63 -31.39
C LEU A 5 6.86 47.55 -31.08
N MET A 6 8.15 47.90 -31.13
CA MET A 6 9.26 47.00 -30.80
C MET A 6 9.24 46.54 -29.31
N LYS A 7 8.92 47.46 -28.38
CA LYS A 7 8.75 47.11 -26.94
C LYS A 7 7.55 46.18 -26.71
N LYS A 8 6.43 46.38 -27.41
CA LYS A 8 5.26 45.49 -27.31
C LYS A 8 5.54 44.09 -27.85
N ILE A 9 6.28 44.00 -28.99
CA ILE A 9 6.69 42.71 -29.56
C ILE A 9 7.67 41.98 -28.59
N LEU A 10 8.63 42.69 -28.01
CA LEU A 10 9.56 42.10 -27.06
C LEU A 10 8.87 41.59 -25.77
N CYS A 11 7.88 42.35 -25.25
CA CYS A 11 7.06 41.87 -24.11
C CYS A 11 6.22 40.63 -24.46
N LEU A 12 5.63 40.57 -25.68
CA LEU A 12 4.86 39.40 -26.12
C LEU A 12 5.76 38.15 -26.25
N VAL A 13 6.96 38.29 -26.79
CA VAL A 13 7.93 37.21 -26.96
C VAL A 13 8.42 36.73 -25.58
N LEU A 14 8.68 37.66 -24.64
CA LEU A 14 9.07 37.27 -23.24
C LEU A 14 7.93 36.55 -22.51
N CYS A 15 6.68 37.01 -22.63
CA CYS A 15 5.52 36.32 -22.07
C CYS A 15 5.32 34.93 -22.68
N CYS A 16 5.45 34.75 -23.99
CA CYS A 16 5.36 33.43 -24.61
C CYS A 16 6.50 32.49 -24.16
N PHE A 17 7.71 33.04 -23.96
CA PHE A 17 8.85 32.24 -23.46
C PHE A 17 8.70 31.82 -21.98
N CYS A 18 8.11 32.67 -21.13
CA CYS A 18 7.79 32.34 -19.75
C CYS A 18 6.69 31.30 -19.64
N LEU A 19 5.69 31.30 -20.53
CA LEU A 19 4.61 30.30 -20.56
C LEU A 19 5.12 28.93 -21.01
N SER A 20 6.10 28.86 -21.93
CA SER A 20 6.68 27.58 -22.35
C SER A 20 7.61 26.94 -21.30
N LEU A 21 8.16 27.72 -20.35
CA LEU A 21 8.97 27.18 -19.26
C LEU A 21 8.14 26.57 -18.11
N VAL A 22 6.86 26.89 -18.01
CA VAL A 22 5.97 26.33 -16.99
C VAL A 22 5.43 24.94 -17.38
N GLU A 23 5.33 24.64 -18.67
CA GLU A 23 4.84 23.32 -19.14
C GLU A 23 5.86 22.18 -18.98
N VAL A 24 7.14 22.46 -18.83
CA VAL A 24 8.19 21.42 -18.73
C VAL A 24 8.20 20.72 -17.36
N SER A 25 7.51 21.25 -16.35
CA SER A 25 7.47 20.64 -15.00
C SER A 25 6.33 19.64 -14.77
N ALA A 26 5.39 19.54 -15.70
CA ALA A 26 4.27 18.59 -15.64
C ALA A 26 4.59 17.26 -16.33
N GLN A 27 5.86 16.90 -16.45
CA GLN A 27 6.23 15.58 -16.95
C GLN A 27 5.70 14.51 -16.02
N ASN A 28 4.80 13.73 -16.55
CA ASN A 28 4.04 12.61 -16.04
C ASN A 28 4.91 11.67 -15.20
N LYS A 29 5.17 12.05 -13.94
CA LYS A 29 5.82 11.16 -13.00
C LYS A 29 4.78 10.08 -12.67
N ASP A 30 5.09 8.83 -12.96
CA ASP A 30 4.28 7.66 -12.57
C ASP A 30 4.05 7.67 -11.05
N TRP A 31 3.11 8.50 -10.61
CA TRP A 31 2.82 8.78 -9.21
C TRP A 31 2.46 7.50 -8.44
N ALA A 32 1.74 6.60 -9.07
CA ALA A 32 1.39 5.31 -8.48
C ALA A 32 2.45 4.24 -8.72
N ARG A 33 3.55 4.55 -9.43
CA ARG A 33 4.63 3.61 -9.78
C ARG A 33 4.09 2.34 -10.44
N ILE A 34 3.15 2.49 -11.39
CA ILE A 34 2.51 1.40 -12.13
C ILE A 34 3.56 0.54 -12.85
N GLY A 35 4.63 1.16 -13.33
CA GLY A 35 5.74 0.47 -13.99
C GLY A 35 6.62 -0.38 -13.06
N ARG A 36 6.53 -0.20 -11.73
CA ARG A 36 7.44 -0.83 -10.75
C ARG A 36 7.55 -2.35 -10.89
N TYR A 37 6.43 -3.02 -11.10
CA TYR A 37 6.36 -4.46 -11.24
C TYR A 37 6.06 -4.95 -12.65
N ALA A 38 6.04 -4.05 -13.66
CA ALA A 38 5.65 -4.39 -15.03
C ALA A 38 6.48 -5.55 -15.62
N LYS A 39 7.81 -5.54 -15.44
CA LYS A 39 8.67 -6.63 -15.88
C LYS A 39 8.40 -7.91 -15.09
N ALA A 40 8.43 -7.83 -13.76
CA ALA A 40 8.20 -8.98 -12.90
C ALA A 40 6.80 -9.61 -13.10
N ASN A 41 5.78 -8.79 -13.42
CA ASN A 41 4.43 -9.29 -13.73
C ASN A 41 4.40 -10.10 -15.03
N LYS A 42 5.17 -9.69 -16.04
CA LYS A 42 5.28 -10.44 -17.32
C LYS A 42 6.07 -11.73 -17.18
N GLU A 43 7.05 -11.75 -16.27
CA GLU A 43 7.94 -12.90 -16.05
C GLU A 43 7.38 -13.91 -15.04
N LEU A 44 6.21 -13.62 -14.43
CA LEU A 44 5.58 -14.60 -13.53
C LEU A 44 5.26 -15.90 -14.27
N PRO A 45 5.72 -17.05 -13.74
CA PRO A 45 5.46 -18.34 -14.37
C PRO A 45 3.96 -18.63 -14.42
N ALA A 46 3.54 -19.33 -15.47
CA ALA A 46 2.20 -19.89 -15.51
C ALA A 46 2.04 -20.90 -14.36
N LEU A 47 0.88 -20.89 -13.72
CA LEU A 47 0.58 -21.84 -12.65
C LEU A 47 0.32 -23.23 -13.23
N ALA A 48 0.82 -24.25 -12.57
CA ALA A 48 0.43 -25.64 -12.86
C ALA A 48 -1.05 -25.87 -12.54
N LYS A 49 -1.67 -26.91 -13.09
CA LYS A 49 -3.13 -27.14 -13.12
C LYS A 49 -3.85 -27.06 -11.76
N LYS A 50 -3.15 -27.25 -10.64
CA LYS A 50 -3.74 -27.20 -9.28
C LYS A 50 -3.15 -26.11 -8.41
N GLU A 51 -2.15 -25.39 -8.90
CA GLU A 51 -1.50 -24.33 -8.12
C GLU A 51 -2.36 -23.08 -8.06
N LYS A 52 -2.28 -22.40 -6.93
CA LYS A 52 -3.01 -21.16 -6.68
C LYS A 52 -2.04 -20.07 -6.28
N ARG A 53 -2.13 -18.94 -6.94
CA ARG A 53 -1.36 -17.74 -6.61
C ARG A 53 -2.06 -16.94 -5.53
N VAL A 54 -1.29 -16.45 -4.58
CA VAL A 54 -1.73 -15.43 -3.60
C VAL A 54 -0.93 -14.18 -3.84
N VAL A 55 -1.59 -13.03 -3.94
CA VAL A 55 -0.93 -11.73 -4.04
C VAL A 55 -1.04 -11.00 -2.70
N PHE A 56 0.09 -10.47 -2.22
CA PHE A 56 0.16 -9.58 -1.06
C PHE A 56 0.29 -8.15 -1.55
N MET A 57 -0.79 -7.39 -1.45
CA MET A 57 -0.87 -5.99 -1.81
C MET A 57 -0.55 -5.12 -0.61
N GLY A 58 0.43 -4.20 -0.72
CA GLY A 58 0.83 -3.39 0.41
C GLY A 58 1.90 -2.34 0.10
N ASN A 59 2.49 -1.82 1.16
CA ASN A 59 3.52 -0.78 1.18
C ASN A 59 4.93 -1.34 1.48
N SER A 60 5.78 -0.55 2.16
CA SER A 60 7.12 -0.96 2.61
C SER A 60 7.12 -2.20 3.50
N ILE A 61 6.08 -2.40 4.31
CA ILE A 61 5.96 -3.58 5.16
C ILE A 61 5.86 -4.85 4.30
N THR A 62 5.05 -4.83 3.26
CA THR A 62 4.95 -5.95 2.31
C THR A 62 6.21 -6.09 1.44
N GLU A 63 6.82 -4.98 0.99
CA GLU A 63 8.09 -5.01 0.23
C GLU A 63 9.23 -5.58 1.08
N GLY A 64 9.33 -5.15 2.34
CA GLY A 64 10.30 -5.65 3.31
C GLY A 64 10.09 -7.12 3.65
N TRP A 65 8.83 -7.57 3.73
CA TRP A 65 8.52 -8.98 4.02
C TRP A 65 9.14 -9.91 2.98
N VAL A 66 8.92 -9.64 1.69
CA VAL A 66 9.56 -10.42 0.61
C VAL A 66 11.07 -10.42 0.72
N LYS A 67 11.67 -9.28 1.11
CA LYS A 67 13.13 -9.14 1.24
C LYS A 67 13.69 -9.91 2.44
N HIS A 68 13.01 -9.88 3.58
CA HIS A 68 13.48 -10.49 4.83
C HIS A 68 13.10 -11.97 4.95
N ARG A 69 12.05 -12.39 4.28
CA ARG A 69 11.49 -13.75 4.34
C ARG A 69 11.16 -14.29 2.93
N PRO A 70 12.15 -14.34 2.01
CA PRO A 70 11.91 -14.73 0.61
C PRO A 70 11.35 -16.14 0.47
N ASP A 71 11.75 -17.08 1.35
CA ASP A 71 11.32 -18.47 1.29
C ASP A 71 9.81 -18.60 1.60
N PHE A 72 9.27 -17.81 2.53
CA PHE A 72 7.84 -17.78 2.80
C PHE A 72 7.01 -17.48 1.54
N PHE A 73 7.50 -16.59 0.67
CA PHE A 73 6.84 -16.27 -0.58
C PHE A 73 7.08 -17.34 -1.66
N LYS A 74 8.32 -17.79 -1.82
CA LYS A 74 8.73 -18.72 -2.86
C LYS A 74 8.10 -20.10 -2.70
N GLU A 75 8.14 -20.66 -1.50
CA GLU A 75 7.66 -22.01 -1.21
C GLU A 75 6.13 -22.14 -1.27
N ASN A 76 5.40 -21.00 -1.18
CA ASN A 76 3.94 -21.00 -1.14
C ASN A 76 3.29 -20.40 -2.40
N ASN A 77 4.04 -20.12 -3.47
CA ASN A 77 3.54 -19.41 -4.65
C ASN A 77 2.92 -18.04 -4.33
N TYR A 78 3.46 -17.35 -3.30
CA TYR A 78 3.02 -16.02 -2.92
C TYR A 78 3.77 -14.96 -3.72
N VAL A 79 3.08 -13.88 -4.06
CA VAL A 79 3.62 -12.77 -4.86
C VAL A 79 3.46 -11.48 -4.09
N GLY A 80 4.58 -10.91 -3.63
CA GLY A 80 4.57 -9.61 -2.96
C GLY A 80 4.48 -8.46 -3.97
N ARG A 81 3.55 -7.55 -3.73
CA ARG A 81 3.36 -6.31 -4.51
C ARG A 81 3.33 -5.11 -3.57
N GLY A 82 4.32 -5.07 -2.67
CA GLY A 82 4.58 -3.93 -1.80
C GLY A 82 5.40 -2.86 -2.48
N ILE A 83 5.08 -1.58 -2.26
CA ILE A 83 5.90 -0.44 -2.70
C ILE A 83 6.04 0.54 -1.54
N SER A 84 7.29 0.77 -1.12
CA SER A 84 7.60 1.66 -0.01
C SER A 84 7.01 3.06 -0.18
N GLY A 85 6.47 3.61 0.90
CA GLY A 85 5.91 4.95 0.98
C GLY A 85 4.50 5.10 0.42
N GLN A 86 3.97 4.09 -0.27
CA GLN A 86 2.66 4.19 -0.91
C GLN A 86 1.49 4.14 0.09
N THR A 87 0.45 4.91 -0.24
CA THR A 87 -0.84 4.99 0.45
C THR A 87 -1.90 4.17 -0.27
N SER A 88 -3.06 4.03 0.33
CA SER A 88 -4.23 3.33 -0.23
C SER A 88 -4.67 3.90 -1.58
N TYR A 89 -4.53 5.19 -1.82
CA TYR A 89 -4.84 5.84 -3.10
C TYR A 89 -4.04 5.24 -4.26
N GLN A 90 -2.72 5.08 -4.06
CA GLN A 90 -1.83 4.50 -5.07
C GLN A 90 -2.10 3.01 -5.26
N PHE A 91 -2.53 2.30 -4.20
CA PHE A 91 -2.91 0.89 -4.30
C PHE A 91 -4.10 0.69 -5.22
N VAL A 92 -5.15 1.50 -5.10
CA VAL A 92 -6.33 1.43 -5.99
C VAL A 92 -5.91 1.60 -7.44
N VAL A 93 -5.05 2.59 -7.75
CA VAL A 93 -4.59 2.87 -9.12
C VAL A 93 -3.83 1.69 -9.73
N ARG A 94 -2.95 1.05 -8.95
CA ARG A 94 -2.14 -0.09 -9.44
C ARG A 94 -2.76 -1.48 -9.18
N PHE A 95 -3.96 -1.53 -8.60
CA PHE A 95 -4.60 -2.80 -8.24
C PHE A 95 -4.83 -3.71 -9.46
N ARG A 96 -5.19 -3.13 -10.60
CA ARG A 96 -5.39 -3.92 -11.82
C ARG A 96 -4.09 -4.55 -12.33
N PRO A 97 -2.99 -3.83 -12.61
CA PRO A 97 -1.75 -4.43 -13.13
C PRO A 97 -1.08 -5.36 -12.12
N ASP A 98 -1.14 -5.06 -10.82
CA ASP A 98 -0.37 -5.75 -9.79
C ASP A 98 -1.15 -6.86 -9.06
N VAL A 99 -2.48 -6.91 -9.23
CA VAL A 99 -3.32 -7.95 -8.63
C VAL A 99 -4.19 -8.63 -9.68
N ILE A 100 -5.14 -7.90 -10.29
CA ILE A 100 -6.17 -8.50 -11.14
C ILE A 100 -5.55 -9.25 -12.34
N ASN A 101 -4.61 -8.60 -13.03
CA ASN A 101 -3.99 -9.17 -14.23
C ASN A 101 -3.11 -10.40 -13.93
N LEU A 102 -2.71 -10.60 -12.66
CA LEU A 102 -1.96 -11.78 -12.23
C LEU A 102 -2.86 -12.99 -11.97
N LYS A 103 -4.19 -12.81 -12.04
CA LYS A 103 -5.22 -13.85 -11.87
C LYS A 103 -5.01 -14.69 -10.61
N PRO A 104 -4.80 -14.09 -9.42
CA PRO A 104 -4.61 -14.85 -8.21
C PRO A 104 -5.91 -15.49 -7.74
N ALA A 105 -5.80 -16.58 -6.98
CA ALA A 105 -6.95 -17.14 -6.28
C ALA A 105 -7.37 -16.28 -5.08
N LEU A 106 -6.39 -15.55 -4.50
CA LEU A 106 -6.58 -14.75 -3.29
C LEU A 106 -5.65 -13.54 -3.27
N VAL A 107 -6.14 -12.43 -2.72
CA VAL A 107 -5.33 -11.25 -2.40
C VAL A 107 -5.39 -10.97 -0.89
N VAL A 108 -4.22 -10.71 -0.29
CA VAL A 108 -4.07 -10.16 1.06
C VAL A 108 -3.84 -8.66 0.93
N ILE A 109 -4.66 -7.85 1.58
CA ILE A 109 -4.57 -6.38 1.53
C ILE A 109 -4.13 -5.86 2.90
N ASN A 110 -2.92 -5.25 2.94
CA ASN A 110 -2.41 -4.53 4.09
C ASN A 110 -2.18 -3.07 3.72
N ALA A 111 -3.07 -2.18 4.15
CA ALA A 111 -3.10 -0.77 3.75
C ALA A 111 -3.42 0.13 4.94
N GLY A 112 -2.90 1.37 4.94
CA GLY A 112 -3.26 2.40 5.90
C GLY A 112 -2.08 3.04 6.64
N THR A 113 -0.95 2.35 6.81
CA THR A 113 0.21 2.90 7.55
C THR A 113 0.66 4.26 7.01
N ASN A 114 0.86 4.36 5.71
CA ASN A 114 1.34 5.59 5.07
C ASN A 114 0.23 6.63 4.86
N ASP A 115 -1.02 6.21 4.87
CA ASP A 115 -2.17 7.12 4.92
C ASP A 115 -2.20 7.85 6.26
N VAL A 116 -2.06 7.11 7.37
CA VAL A 116 -1.94 7.67 8.74
C VAL A 116 -0.70 8.55 8.87
N ALA A 117 0.42 8.18 8.22
CA ALA A 117 1.65 8.98 8.17
C ALA A 117 1.55 10.20 7.24
N GLU A 118 0.43 10.39 6.54
CA GLU A 118 0.14 11.52 5.66
C GLU A 118 1.15 11.67 4.49
N ASN A 119 1.58 10.55 3.93
CA ASN A 119 2.60 10.54 2.86
C ASN A 119 2.13 11.18 1.54
N THR A 120 0.82 11.25 1.30
CA THR A 120 0.24 11.83 0.06
C THR A 120 -0.80 12.92 0.33
N GLY A 121 -0.90 13.39 1.56
CA GLY A 121 -1.83 14.41 1.99
C GLY A 121 -2.39 14.10 3.38
N PRO A 122 -3.22 14.98 3.94
CA PRO A 122 -3.83 14.80 5.27
C PRO A 122 -4.57 13.46 5.37
N PHE A 123 -4.49 12.82 6.53
CA PHE A 123 -5.23 11.58 6.79
C PHE A 123 -6.73 11.83 6.83
N ASP A 124 -7.44 11.10 5.98
CA ASP A 124 -8.90 11.02 6.00
C ASP A 124 -9.28 9.55 6.21
N LEU A 125 -9.94 9.29 7.34
CA LEU A 125 -10.33 7.95 7.76
C LEU A 125 -11.31 7.31 6.78
N ASP A 126 -12.31 8.08 6.31
CA ASP A 126 -13.35 7.56 5.44
C ASP A 126 -12.84 7.33 4.02
N MET A 127 -11.99 8.20 3.52
CA MET A 127 -11.35 8.03 2.22
C MET A 127 -10.37 6.86 2.22
N THR A 128 -9.52 6.75 3.25
CA THR A 128 -8.59 5.62 3.38
C THR A 128 -9.33 4.29 3.45
N PHE A 129 -10.37 4.23 4.28
CA PHE A 129 -11.23 3.05 4.38
C PHE A 129 -11.97 2.78 3.06
N GLY A 130 -12.51 3.81 2.40
CA GLY A 130 -13.17 3.71 1.09
C GLY A 130 -12.26 3.13 0.01
N ASN A 131 -10.97 3.49 -0.01
CA ASN A 131 -9.98 2.91 -0.91
C ASN A 131 -9.78 1.39 -0.65
N ILE A 132 -9.78 0.98 0.62
CA ILE A 132 -9.71 -0.44 0.99
C ILE A 132 -10.96 -1.18 0.51
N VAL A 133 -12.15 -0.61 0.70
CA VAL A 133 -13.43 -1.16 0.20
C VAL A 133 -13.39 -1.29 -1.31
N SER A 134 -12.93 -0.27 -2.04
CA SER A 134 -12.80 -0.30 -3.50
C SER A 134 -11.91 -1.44 -3.98
N MET A 135 -10.78 -1.70 -3.32
CA MET A 135 -9.92 -2.86 -3.65
C MET A 135 -10.62 -4.19 -3.42
N VAL A 136 -11.41 -4.31 -2.35
CA VAL A 136 -12.23 -5.51 -2.08
C VAL A 136 -13.28 -5.73 -3.17
N GLU A 137 -13.96 -4.67 -3.59
CA GLU A 137 -14.98 -4.73 -4.65
C GLU A 137 -14.36 -5.10 -5.99
N LEU A 138 -13.22 -4.50 -6.34
CA LEU A 138 -12.46 -4.86 -7.52
C LEU A 138 -12.01 -6.32 -7.52
N ALA A 139 -11.52 -6.82 -6.39
CA ALA A 139 -11.13 -8.23 -6.24
C ALA A 139 -12.34 -9.16 -6.45
N LYS A 140 -13.45 -8.90 -5.75
CA LYS A 140 -14.68 -9.71 -5.84
C LYS A 140 -15.28 -9.70 -7.24
N ALA A 141 -15.32 -8.56 -7.92
CA ALA A 141 -15.78 -8.43 -9.31
C ALA A 141 -14.95 -9.31 -10.28
N ASN A 142 -13.70 -9.57 -9.92
CA ASN A 142 -12.79 -10.45 -10.67
C ASN A 142 -12.67 -11.86 -10.09
N LYS A 143 -13.58 -12.28 -9.20
CA LYS A 143 -13.64 -13.62 -8.57
C LYS A 143 -12.39 -13.95 -7.75
N ILE A 144 -11.69 -12.95 -7.23
CA ILE A 144 -10.52 -13.09 -6.37
C ILE A 144 -10.99 -13.06 -4.92
N LYS A 145 -10.62 -14.09 -4.14
CA LYS A 145 -10.87 -14.11 -2.69
C LYS A 145 -10.04 -13.03 -2.01
N VAL A 146 -10.49 -12.53 -0.86
CA VAL A 146 -9.83 -11.43 -0.13
C VAL A 146 -9.60 -11.81 1.31
N ILE A 147 -8.42 -11.48 1.84
CA ILE A 147 -8.13 -11.36 3.26
C ILE A 147 -7.82 -9.88 3.52
N LEU A 148 -8.45 -9.31 4.53
CA LEU A 148 -8.10 -8.00 5.07
C LEU A 148 -7.24 -8.19 6.31
N THR A 149 -6.27 -7.29 6.52
CA THR A 149 -5.44 -7.32 7.72
C THR A 149 -5.55 -6.01 8.49
N SER A 150 -5.22 -6.04 9.78
CA SER A 150 -5.01 -4.79 10.50
C SER A 150 -3.79 -4.05 9.96
N VAL A 151 -3.78 -2.72 10.11
CA VAL A 151 -2.58 -1.90 10.11
C VAL A 151 -1.77 -2.26 11.36
N LEU A 152 -0.45 -2.34 11.25
CA LEU A 152 0.43 -2.62 12.37
C LEU A 152 0.48 -1.43 13.35
N PRO A 153 0.84 -1.68 14.61
CA PRO A 153 1.05 -0.60 15.56
C PRO A 153 2.16 0.36 15.09
N ALA A 154 2.02 1.64 15.37
CA ALA A 154 3.08 2.62 15.27
C ALA A 154 2.76 3.80 16.20
N ALA A 155 3.64 4.11 17.15
CA ALA A 155 3.45 5.27 18.03
C ALA A 155 3.75 6.59 17.32
N LYS A 156 4.68 6.57 16.37
CA LYS A 156 5.15 7.76 15.64
C LYS A 156 5.81 7.37 14.32
N PHE A 157 5.97 8.35 13.44
CA PHE A 157 6.68 8.20 12.17
C PHE A 157 7.94 9.10 12.17
N SER A 158 9.12 8.52 12.01
CA SER A 158 10.39 9.27 12.04
C SER A 158 10.49 10.30 10.93
N TRP A 159 9.85 10.05 9.79
CA TRP A 159 9.82 10.92 8.61
C TRP A 159 8.71 11.98 8.64
N ASN A 160 7.70 11.86 9.53
CA ASN A 160 6.67 12.87 9.71
C ASN A 160 6.34 13.05 11.20
N LYS A 161 7.15 13.87 11.87
CA LYS A 161 7.02 14.14 13.30
C LYS A 161 5.79 14.99 13.68
N LYS A 162 5.05 15.50 12.69
CA LYS A 162 3.81 16.25 12.92
C LYS A 162 2.65 15.36 13.35
N ILE A 163 2.74 14.07 13.02
CA ILE A 163 1.71 13.09 13.41
C ILE A 163 2.00 12.65 14.85
N THR A 164 1.19 13.11 15.77
CA THR A 164 1.29 12.83 17.22
C THR A 164 0.20 11.89 17.72
N ASP A 165 -0.80 11.60 16.88
CA ASP A 165 -2.00 10.81 17.16
C ASP A 165 -2.08 9.52 16.31
N ALA A 166 -0.93 9.02 15.86
CA ALA A 166 -0.85 7.83 15.01
C ALA A 166 -1.57 6.61 15.59
N PRO A 167 -1.43 6.28 16.90
CA PRO A 167 -2.13 5.13 17.47
C PRO A 167 -3.64 5.25 17.39
N ASP A 168 -4.22 6.42 17.68
CA ASP A 168 -5.68 6.65 17.62
C ASP A 168 -6.20 6.48 16.19
N LYS A 169 -5.49 7.05 15.22
CA LYS A 169 -5.81 6.93 13.79
C LYS A 169 -5.75 5.47 13.32
N ILE A 170 -4.71 4.72 13.74
CA ILE A 170 -4.54 3.30 13.40
C ILE A 170 -5.68 2.48 13.98
N GLU A 171 -6.01 2.67 15.26
CA GLU A 171 -7.08 1.91 15.92
C GLU A 171 -8.45 2.22 15.30
N ALA A 172 -8.73 3.49 14.99
CA ALA A 172 -9.96 3.88 14.31
C ALA A 172 -10.11 3.21 12.93
N LEU A 173 -9.02 3.19 12.14
CA LEU A 173 -9.01 2.53 10.85
C LEU A 173 -9.17 1.00 11.00
N ASN A 174 -8.45 0.38 11.92
CA ASN A 174 -8.55 -1.05 12.19
C ASN A 174 -9.96 -1.45 12.64
N ALA A 175 -10.62 -0.64 13.45
CA ALA A 175 -12.00 -0.87 13.86
C ALA A 175 -12.96 -0.88 12.66
N LYS A 176 -12.83 0.08 11.72
CA LYS A 176 -13.63 0.12 10.49
C LYS A 176 -13.37 -1.10 9.59
N ILE A 177 -12.10 -1.45 9.37
CA ILE A 177 -11.72 -2.61 8.56
C ILE A 177 -12.30 -3.90 9.15
N LYS A 178 -12.14 -4.10 10.47
CA LYS A 178 -12.65 -5.28 11.19
C LYS A 178 -14.17 -5.38 11.14
N ALA A 179 -14.88 -4.27 11.35
CA ALA A 179 -16.34 -4.23 11.26
C ALA A 179 -16.83 -4.56 9.85
N TYR A 180 -16.22 -3.98 8.82
CA TYR A 180 -16.55 -4.26 7.43
C TYR A 180 -16.27 -5.73 7.05
N ALA A 181 -15.11 -6.25 7.44
CA ALA A 181 -14.74 -7.64 7.20
C ALA A 181 -15.79 -8.60 7.80
N LYS A 182 -16.21 -8.34 9.04
CA LYS A 182 -17.26 -9.10 9.73
C LYS A 182 -18.59 -9.01 8.97
N ALA A 183 -19.04 -7.82 8.60
CA ALA A 183 -20.31 -7.59 7.89
C ALA A 183 -20.34 -8.26 6.50
N LYS A 184 -19.20 -8.28 5.80
CA LYS A 184 -19.05 -8.86 4.46
C LYS A 184 -18.57 -10.31 4.46
N LYS A 185 -18.41 -10.93 5.64
CA LYS A 185 -17.89 -12.29 5.83
C LYS A 185 -16.54 -12.50 5.13
N ILE A 186 -15.65 -11.50 5.22
CA ILE A 186 -14.27 -11.53 4.71
C ILE A 186 -13.38 -11.92 5.88
N PRO A 187 -12.45 -12.88 5.72
CA PRO A 187 -11.45 -13.16 6.73
C PRO A 187 -10.62 -11.92 7.07
N TYR A 188 -10.44 -11.67 8.37
CA TYR A 188 -9.65 -10.57 8.91
C TYR A 188 -8.53 -11.14 9.77
N VAL A 189 -7.29 -10.75 9.50
CA VAL A 189 -6.13 -11.16 10.27
C VAL A 189 -5.66 -9.98 11.10
N ASP A 190 -5.70 -10.15 12.41
CA ASP A 190 -5.29 -9.14 13.39
C ASP A 190 -3.79 -9.26 13.69
N TYR A 191 -2.97 -8.46 13.00
CA TYR A 191 -1.55 -8.30 13.35
C TYR A 191 -1.34 -7.31 14.50
N TYR A 192 -2.28 -6.36 14.69
CA TYR A 192 -2.13 -5.28 15.64
C TYR A 192 -2.03 -5.81 17.08
N THR A 193 -3.00 -6.59 17.50
CA THR A 193 -3.13 -7.06 18.89
C THR A 193 -1.89 -7.83 19.39
N PRO A 194 -1.33 -8.82 18.67
CA PRO A 194 -0.15 -9.54 19.15
C PRO A 194 1.17 -8.78 19.00
N MET A 195 1.16 -7.65 18.27
CA MET A 195 2.39 -6.90 17.98
C MET A 195 2.46 -5.53 18.67
N VAL A 196 1.37 -5.06 19.29
CA VAL A 196 1.36 -3.81 20.05
C VAL A 196 2.00 -3.97 21.41
N SER A 197 2.66 -2.92 21.91
CA SER A 197 3.29 -2.92 23.23
C SER A 197 3.35 -1.51 23.84
N GLY A 198 3.30 -1.49 25.18
CA GLY A 198 3.46 -0.31 26.00
C GLY A 198 2.27 0.67 25.94
N PRO A 199 2.29 1.70 26.83
CA PRO A 199 1.22 2.68 26.92
C PRO A 199 1.11 3.57 25.68
N GLU A 200 2.20 3.72 24.92
CA GLU A 200 2.24 4.48 23.66
C GLU A 200 1.65 3.71 22.48
N ARG A 201 1.20 2.46 22.71
CA ARG A 201 0.65 1.57 21.65
C ARG A 201 1.59 1.45 20.44
N ALA A 202 2.90 1.31 20.76
CA ALA A 202 3.96 1.18 19.78
C ALA A 202 4.04 -0.25 19.21
N LEU A 203 4.66 -0.40 18.06
CA LEU A 203 5.11 -1.72 17.61
C LEU A 203 6.18 -2.25 18.59
N ASN A 204 5.98 -3.48 19.06
CA ASN A 204 6.84 -4.10 20.06
C ASN A 204 8.32 -4.04 19.61
N PRO A 205 9.23 -3.48 20.43
CA PRO A 205 10.65 -3.35 20.09
C PRO A 205 11.35 -4.66 19.71
N ALA A 206 10.85 -5.81 20.16
CA ALA A 206 11.34 -7.12 19.74
C ALA A 206 11.11 -7.39 18.24
N TYR A 207 10.14 -6.71 17.63
CA TYR A 207 9.71 -6.94 16.25
C TYR A 207 10.10 -5.83 15.29
N THR A 208 10.70 -4.74 15.76
CA THR A 208 11.06 -3.58 14.93
C THR A 208 12.35 -2.92 15.42
N LYS A 209 13.01 -2.19 14.52
CA LYS A 209 14.14 -1.32 14.84
C LYS A 209 13.79 0.17 14.78
N ASP A 210 12.75 0.54 14.03
CA ASP A 210 12.38 1.92 13.77
C ASP A 210 10.97 2.29 14.26
N GLY A 211 10.28 1.32 14.88
CA GLY A 211 8.92 1.49 15.41
C GLY A 211 7.80 1.33 14.38
N VAL A 212 8.13 0.99 13.11
CA VAL A 212 7.16 0.85 12.01
C VAL A 212 7.36 -0.42 11.19
N HIS A 213 8.60 -0.71 10.78
CA HIS A 213 8.91 -1.82 9.90
C HIS A 213 9.29 -3.07 10.70
N PRO A 214 8.64 -4.21 10.44
CA PRO A 214 9.00 -5.46 11.11
C PRO A 214 10.41 -5.94 10.75
N THR A 215 11.09 -6.52 11.73
CA THR A 215 12.28 -7.36 11.53
C THR A 215 11.85 -8.77 11.08
N ALA A 216 12.82 -9.68 10.84
CA ALA A 216 12.51 -11.08 10.56
C ALA A 216 11.61 -11.69 11.64
N ALA A 217 11.88 -11.43 12.92
CA ALA A 217 11.04 -11.90 14.03
C ALA A 217 9.61 -11.34 13.98
N GLY A 218 9.44 -10.06 13.60
CA GLY A 218 8.12 -9.48 13.41
C GLY A 218 7.36 -10.12 12.25
N TYR A 219 8.05 -10.41 11.14
CA TYR A 219 7.43 -11.13 10.03
C TYR A 219 7.06 -12.57 10.38
N GLU A 220 7.82 -13.26 11.20
CA GLU A 220 7.47 -14.60 11.68
C GLU A 220 6.14 -14.62 12.45
N VAL A 221 5.89 -13.61 13.26
CA VAL A 221 4.58 -13.44 13.93
C VAL A 221 3.48 -13.26 12.89
N MET A 222 3.70 -12.41 11.87
CA MET A 222 2.72 -12.19 10.82
C MET A 222 2.46 -13.46 9.99
N GLU A 223 3.50 -14.23 9.69
CA GLU A 223 3.42 -15.53 8.99
C GLU A 223 2.58 -16.54 9.76
N ALA A 224 2.84 -16.68 11.06
CA ALA A 224 2.10 -17.60 11.93
C ALA A 224 0.60 -17.29 11.99
N LEU A 225 0.22 -16.01 11.84
CA LEU A 225 -1.16 -15.57 11.85
C LEU A 225 -1.85 -15.72 10.49
N ILE A 226 -1.16 -15.39 9.39
CA ILE A 226 -1.79 -15.32 8.08
C ILE A 226 -1.84 -16.67 7.36
N LYS A 227 -0.77 -17.49 7.50
CA LYS A 227 -0.64 -18.75 6.76
C LYS A 227 -1.82 -19.71 6.98
N PRO A 228 -2.28 -19.98 8.22
CA PRO A 228 -3.43 -20.87 8.45
C PRO A 228 -4.73 -20.33 7.82
N VAL A 229 -4.89 -19.01 7.76
CA VAL A 229 -6.08 -18.38 7.14
C VAL A 229 -6.04 -18.55 5.62
N ILE A 230 -4.88 -18.36 5.00
CA ILE A 230 -4.69 -18.60 3.56
C ILE A 230 -4.98 -20.06 3.22
N ASP A 231 -4.36 -21.01 3.95
CA ASP A 231 -4.50 -22.44 3.71
C ASP A 231 -5.95 -22.91 3.77
N LYS A 232 -6.72 -22.38 4.73
CA LYS A 232 -8.15 -22.68 4.85
C LYS A 232 -8.99 -22.13 3.69
N MET A 233 -8.50 -21.09 3.02
CA MET A 233 -9.22 -20.44 1.92
C MET A 233 -8.90 -21.03 0.54
N LEU A 234 -7.77 -21.69 0.38
CA LEU A 234 -7.32 -22.25 -0.90
C LEU A 234 -7.77 -23.68 -1.08
#